data_cbbaad4bc46671e662aa31e346301848
#
_entry.id   cbbaad4bc46671e662aa31e346301848
#
_cell.length_a   1.000
_cell.length_b   1.000
_cell.length_c   1.000
_cell.angle_alpha   90.00
_cell.angle_beta   90.00
_cell.angle_gamma   90.00
#
_symmetry.space_group_name_H-M   'P 1'
#
loop_
_entity.id
_entity.type
_entity.pdbx_description
1 polymer ?
#
loop_
_entity_poly.entity_id
_entity_poly.type
_entity_poly.pdbx_seq_one_letter_code
_entity_poly.pdbx_strand_id
1 'polypeptide(L)'
;MRDSQHGGQGDRGSDGLTVLARTVVARLVARDGVPVKPVDDAMVASIARALVTPGITQFEGMRQDLRRARITEIDLVDTYFPAVARYLGCAWVDDTAPFTDVTIGVARMQAILRQVGRDWTSNAAPDPAGGSVLVVIPEGEQHSFGAVLMAGQLRRQGISVRLEIGTP
;
A
#
# COMPACT_ATOMS: atom_id res chain seq x y z
N MET A 1 -41.51 8.51 40.84
CA MET A 1 -40.49 9.52 40.56
C MET A 1 -39.15 8.86 40.70
N ARG A 2 -38.62 8.35 39.58
CA ARG A 2 -37.25 7.82 39.48
C ARG A 2 -36.74 8.24 38.11
N ASP A 3 -35.94 9.27 38.12
CA ASP A 3 -35.19 9.74 36.96
C ASP A 3 -34.06 8.78 36.66
N SER A 4 -34.08 8.24 35.44
CA SER A 4 -33.02 7.44 34.89
C SER A 4 -32.04 8.37 34.14
N GLN A 5 -30.92 8.69 34.76
CA GLN A 5 -29.77 9.28 34.08
C GLN A 5 -29.04 8.17 33.33
N HIS A 6 -29.24 8.09 32.02
CA HIS A 6 -28.36 7.41 31.09
C HIS A 6 -28.01 8.40 30.01
N GLY A 7 -26.92 9.10 30.20
CA GLY A 7 -26.37 10.00 29.22
C GLY A 7 -24.89 10.19 29.47
N GLY A 8 -24.04 9.78 28.51
CA GLY A 8 -22.69 10.32 28.42
C GLY A 8 -21.52 9.36 28.37
N GLN A 9 -21.53 8.34 27.51
CA GLN A 9 -20.32 7.55 27.25
C GLN A 9 -20.02 7.30 25.76
N GLY A 10 -20.87 7.84 24.84
CA GLY A 10 -20.70 7.66 23.39
C GLY A 10 -19.80 8.69 22.68
N ASP A 11 -19.56 9.83 23.32
CA ASP A 11 -19.01 10.99 22.59
C ASP A 11 -17.46 11.05 22.53
N ARG A 12 -16.77 10.49 23.52
CA ARG A 12 -15.30 10.54 23.57
C ARG A 12 -14.60 9.59 22.58
N GLY A 13 -15.26 8.53 22.15
CA GLY A 13 -14.72 7.58 21.17
C GLY A 13 -14.79 8.13 19.72
N SER A 14 -15.86 8.84 19.43
CA SER A 14 -16.12 9.47 18.12
C SER A 14 -15.13 10.60 17.82
N ASP A 15 -14.83 11.44 18.80
CA ASP A 15 -13.88 12.55 18.65
C ASP A 15 -12.44 12.06 18.43
N GLY A 16 -12.02 11.01 19.15
CA GLY A 16 -10.69 10.42 18.97
C GLY A 16 -10.49 9.81 17.58
N LEU A 17 -11.51 9.10 17.07
CA LEU A 17 -11.51 8.53 15.73
C LEU A 17 -11.45 9.61 14.64
N THR A 18 -12.19 10.69 14.82
CA THR A 18 -12.23 11.82 13.88
C THR A 18 -10.89 12.55 13.85
N VAL A 19 -10.24 12.75 15.01
CA VAL A 19 -8.92 13.38 15.10
C VAL A 19 -7.86 12.48 14.46
N LEU A 20 -7.90 11.17 14.71
CA LEU A 20 -6.97 10.22 14.12
C LEU A 20 -7.12 10.16 12.59
N ALA A 21 -8.36 10.04 12.09
CA ALA A 21 -8.65 10.02 10.66
C ALA A 21 -8.17 11.32 9.99
N ARG A 22 -8.42 12.48 10.60
CA ARG A 22 -7.92 13.78 10.12
C ARG A 22 -6.39 13.82 10.10
N THR A 23 -5.73 13.30 11.13
CA THR A 23 -4.25 13.29 11.20
C THR A 23 -3.66 12.39 10.12
N VAL A 24 -4.24 11.19 9.91
CA VAL A 24 -3.83 10.27 8.84
C VAL A 24 -4.03 10.91 7.47
N VAL A 25 -5.22 11.45 7.21
CA VAL A 25 -5.51 12.14 5.95
C VAL A 25 -4.60 13.36 5.76
N ALA A 26 -4.39 14.18 6.80
CA ALA A 26 -3.50 15.32 6.72
C ALA A 26 -2.04 14.93 6.42
N ARG A 27 -1.55 13.82 7.00
CA ARG A 27 -0.21 13.28 6.69
C ARG A 27 -0.13 12.69 5.28
N LEU A 28 -1.19 12.05 4.80
CA LEU A 28 -1.27 11.57 3.41
C LEU A 28 -1.31 12.72 2.42
N VAL A 29 -2.12 13.76 2.71
CA VAL A 29 -2.24 14.97 1.86
C VAL A 29 -1.00 15.86 1.94
N ALA A 30 -0.35 15.99 3.09
CA ALA A 30 0.92 16.70 3.22
C ALA A 30 2.05 16.05 2.38
N ARG A 31 1.89 14.80 2.02
CA ARG A 31 2.76 14.08 1.10
C ARG A 31 2.57 14.53 -0.36
N ASP A 32 1.39 15.05 -0.73
CA ASP A 32 1.14 15.64 -2.06
C ASP A 32 2.00 16.90 -2.32
N GLY A 33 2.60 17.48 -1.27
CA GLY A 33 3.59 18.57 -1.37
C GLY A 33 5.03 18.11 -1.62
N VAL A 34 5.34 16.82 -1.49
CA VAL A 34 6.60 16.26 -2.02
C VAL A 34 6.41 16.14 -3.53
N PRO A 35 7.29 16.74 -4.36
CA PRO A 35 7.16 16.63 -5.81
C PRO A 35 7.10 15.14 -6.15
N VAL A 36 5.90 14.66 -6.50
CA VAL A 36 5.70 13.32 -7.03
C VAL A 36 6.52 13.28 -8.31
N LYS A 37 7.63 12.56 -8.27
CA LYS A 37 8.44 12.32 -9.47
C LYS A 37 7.48 11.80 -10.53
N PRO A 38 7.37 12.46 -11.69
CA PRO A 38 6.42 12.01 -12.70
C PRO A 38 6.70 10.54 -13.01
N VAL A 39 5.65 9.76 -12.98
CA VAL A 39 5.74 8.32 -13.29
C VAL A 39 6.04 8.20 -14.77
N ASP A 40 7.13 7.54 -15.10
CA ASP A 40 7.49 7.25 -16.48
C ASP A 40 6.67 6.06 -16.99
N ASP A 41 5.77 6.30 -17.92
CA ASP A 41 4.88 5.28 -18.50
C ASP A 41 5.66 4.15 -19.18
N ALA A 42 6.81 4.45 -19.80
CA ALA A 42 7.68 3.43 -20.40
C ALA A 42 8.28 2.52 -19.32
N MET A 43 8.63 3.08 -18.16
CA MET A 43 9.10 2.32 -17.02
C MET A 43 7.97 1.47 -16.41
N VAL A 44 6.74 2.00 -16.31
CA VAL A 44 5.56 1.24 -15.86
C VAL A 44 5.34 0.02 -16.75
N ALA A 45 5.33 0.21 -18.08
CA ALA A 45 5.17 -0.88 -19.03
C ALA A 45 6.32 -1.90 -18.96
N SER A 46 7.55 -1.45 -18.73
CA SER A 46 8.72 -2.32 -18.56
C SER A 46 8.60 -3.17 -17.29
N ILE A 47 8.23 -2.57 -16.16
CA ILE A 47 8.02 -3.27 -14.89
C ILE A 47 6.86 -4.27 -15.02
N ALA A 48 5.72 -3.86 -15.61
CA ALA A 48 4.58 -4.73 -15.84
C ALA A 48 4.98 -5.98 -16.64
N ARG A 49 5.70 -5.80 -17.74
CA ARG A 49 6.19 -6.88 -18.58
C ARG A 49 7.11 -7.83 -17.81
N ALA A 50 8.05 -7.29 -17.04
CA ALA A 50 8.95 -8.10 -16.23
C ALA A 50 8.22 -8.90 -15.14
N LEU A 51 7.13 -8.35 -14.60
CA LEU A 51 6.32 -9.01 -13.57
C LEU A 51 5.46 -10.15 -14.14
N VAL A 52 4.99 -10.08 -15.39
CA VAL A 52 4.14 -11.13 -15.97
C VAL A 52 4.96 -12.19 -16.71
N THR A 53 6.13 -11.83 -17.24
CA THR A 53 6.97 -12.77 -18.01
C THR A 53 7.60 -13.83 -17.09
N PRO A 54 7.54 -15.12 -17.46
CA PRO A 54 8.22 -16.17 -16.74
C PRO A 54 9.75 -16.02 -16.82
N GLY A 55 10.44 -16.33 -15.72
CA GLY A 55 11.90 -16.42 -15.66
C GLY A 55 12.56 -15.35 -14.79
N ILE A 56 13.72 -15.73 -14.26
CA ILE A 56 14.50 -14.90 -13.32
C ILE A 56 15.20 -13.75 -14.03
N THR A 57 15.58 -13.97 -15.29
CA THR A 57 16.36 -13.01 -16.11
C THR A 57 15.62 -11.69 -16.34
N GLN A 58 14.29 -11.77 -16.51
CA GLN A 58 13.46 -10.58 -16.71
C GLN A 58 13.42 -9.71 -15.45
N PHE A 59 13.35 -10.35 -14.28
CA PHE A 59 13.35 -9.65 -13.01
C PHE A 59 14.71 -8.99 -12.71
N GLU A 60 15.80 -9.67 -13.04
CA GLU A 60 17.15 -9.09 -12.89
C GLU A 60 17.38 -7.93 -13.84
N GLY A 61 16.91 -8.02 -15.10
CA GLY A 61 16.93 -6.93 -16.06
C GLY A 61 16.17 -5.70 -15.53
N MET A 62 14.95 -5.90 -15.05
CA MET A 62 14.17 -4.85 -14.41
C MET A 62 14.92 -4.18 -13.25
N ARG A 63 15.56 -4.96 -12.36
CA ARG A 63 16.34 -4.39 -11.25
C ARG A 63 17.51 -3.54 -11.73
N GLN A 64 18.14 -3.89 -12.83
CA GLN A 64 19.21 -3.07 -13.43
C GLN A 64 18.66 -1.76 -14.00
N ASP A 65 17.52 -1.80 -14.69
CA ASP A 65 16.87 -0.61 -15.25
C ASP A 65 16.40 0.34 -14.14
N LEU A 66 15.83 -0.17 -13.06
CA LEU A 66 15.47 0.61 -11.88
C LEU A 66 16.70 1.34 -11.29
N ARG A 67 17.85 0.63 -11.16
CA ARG A 67 19.08 1.25 -10.66
C ARG A 67 19.61 2.34 -11.59
N ARG A 68 19.58 2.10 -12.91
CA ARG A 68 19.99 3.11 -13.92
C ARG A 68 19.10 4.35 -13.86
N ALA A 69 17.80 4.15 -13.67
CA ALA A 69 16.82 5.22 -13.51
C ALA A 69 16.84 5.88 -12.13
N ARG A 70 17.69 5.41 -11.20
CA ARG A 70 17.75 5.86 -9.79
C ARG A 70 16.40 5.75 -9.07
N ILE A 71 15.64 4.71 -9.38
CA ILE A 71 14.39 4.37 -8.72
C ILE A 71 14.74 3.52 -7.50
N THR A 72 14.42 4.03 -6.33
CA THR A 72 14.64 3.32 -5.07
C THR A 72 13.57 2.24 -4.86
N GLU A 73 13.79 1.32 -3.90
CA GLU A 73 12.78 0.32 -3.53
C GLU A 73 11.50 0.97 -2.98
N ILE A 74 11.63 2.12 -2.31
CA ILE A 74 10.49 2.90 -1.83
C ILE A 74 9.73 3.50 -3.02
N ASP A 75 10.44 4.12 -3.98
CA ASP A 75 9.82 4.65 -5.19
C ASP A 75 9.09 3.55 -5.98
N LEU A 76 9.74 2.37 -6.12
CA LEU A 76 9.15 1.22 -6.79
C LEU A 76 7.82 0.82 -6.15
N VAL A 77 7.80 0.68 -4.82
CA VAL A 77 6.63 0.21 -4.10
C VAL A 77 5.56 1.29 -4.00
N ASP A 78 5.92 2.52 -3.65
CA ASP A 78 4.96 3.58 -3.34
C ASP A 78 4.41 4.29 -4.58
N THR A 79 5.20 4.34 -5.66
CA THR A 79 4.87 5.11 -6.85
C THR A 79 4.58 4.21 -8.04
N TYR A 80 5.50 3.28 -8.34
CA TYR A 80 5.38 2.45 -9.54
C TYR A 80 4.40 1.29 -9.38
N PHE A 81 4.35 0.59 -8.24
CA PHE A 81 3.43 -0.53 -8.08
C PHE A 81 1.95 -0.15 -8.21
N PRO A 82 1.45 0.97 -7.65
CA PRO A 82 0.09 1.43 -7.93
C PRO A 82 -0.16 1.73 -9.41
N ALA A 83 0.82 2.30 -10.10
CA ALA A 83 0.72 2.59 -11.53
C ALA A 83 0.73 1.31 -12.37
N VAL A 84 1.59 0.34 -12.04
CA VAL A 84 1.64 -0.99 -12.70
C VAL A 84 0.35 -1.76 -12.47
N ALA A 85 -0.21 -1.74 -11.26
CA ALA A 85 -1.47 -2.41 -10.97
C ALA A 85 -2.61 -1.84 -11.83
N ARG A 86 -2.68 -0.50 -11.97
CA ARG A 86 -3.64 0.15 -12.86
C ARG A 86 -3.40 -0.22 -14.33
N TYR A 87 -2.15 -0.18 -14.76
CA TYR A 87 -1.78 -0.54 -16.13
C TYR A 87 -2.24 -1.96 -16.49
N LEU A 88 -1.95 -2.94 -15.63
CA LEU A 88 -2.39 -4.32 -15.83
C LEU A 88 -3.91 -4.45 -15.80
N GLY A 89 -4.58 -3.74 -14.90
CA GLY A 89 -6.04 -3.72 -14.82
C GLY A 89 -6.69 -3.13 -16.06
N CYS A 90 -6.18 -2.01 -16.58
CA CYS A 90 -6.65 -1.42 -17.84
C CYS A 90 -6.42 -2.38 -19.02
N ALA A 91 -5.22 -2.97 -19.12
CA ALA A 91 -4.90 -3.92 -20.18
C ALA A 91 -5.84 -5.14 -20.18
N TRP A 92 -6.29 -5.59 -19.00
CA TRP A 92 -7.31 -6.63 -18.91
C TRP A 92 -8.70 -6.15 -19.36
N VAL A 93 -9.12 -4.98 -18.92
CA VAL A 93 -10.43 -4.39 -19.33
C VAL A 93 -10.49 -4.15 -20.84
N ASP A 94 -9.36 -3.77 -21.44
CA ASP A 94 -9.22 -3.51 -22.88
C ASP A 94 -8.94 -4.79 -23.69
N ASP A 95 -9.03 -5.99 -23.08
CA ASP A 95 -8.74 -7.29 -23.68
C ASP A 95 -7.33 -7.40 -24.33
N THR A 96 -6.38 -6.58 -23.88
CA THR A 96 -4.98 -6.58 -24.36
C THR A 96 -4.04 -7.45 -23.51
N ALA A 97 -4.50 -7.88 -22.33
CA ALA A 97 -3.80 -8.84 -21.47
C ALA A 97 -4.77 -9.84 -20.84
N PRO A 98 -4.40 -11.12 -20.73
CA PRO A 98 -5.24 -12.12 -20.09
C PRO A 98 -5.28 -11.91 -18.56
N PHE A 99 -6.36 -12.33 -17.92
CA PHE A 99 -6.54 -12.25 -16.47
C PHE A 99 -5.39 -12.93 -15.68
N THR A 100 -4.82 -13.98 -16.26
CA THR A 100 -3.66 -14.68 -15.67
C THR A 100 -2.46 -13.76 -15.48
N ASP A 101 -2.19 -12.85 -16.42
CA ASP A 101 -1.08 -11.91 -16.34
C ASP A 101 -1.30 -10.91 -15.21
N VAL A 102 -2.53 -10.41 -15.04
CA VAL A 102 -2.90 -9.53 -13.93
C VAL A 102 -2.65 -10.24 -12.60
N THR A 103 -3.14 -11.49 -12.48
CA THR A 103 -3.00 -12.29 -11.26
C THR A 103 -1.53 -12.56 -10.92
N ILE A 104 -0.72 -12.97 -11.91
CA ILE A 104 0.71 -13.23 -11.74
C ILE A 104 1.44 -11.93 -11.37
N GLY A 105 1.16 -10.85 -12.08
CA GLY A 105 1.77 -9.53 -11.82
C GLY A 105 1.51 -9.04 -10.40
N VAL A 106 0.25 -9.10 -9.95
CA VAL A 106 -0.14 -8.70 -8.59
C VAL A 106 0.51 -9.61 -7.54
N ALA A 107 0.50 -10.92 -7.73
CA ALA A 107 1.13 -11.87 -6.80
C ALA A 107 2.63 -11.60 -6.65
N ARG A 108 3.33 -11.29 -7.73
CA ARG A 108 4.76 -10.94 -7.69
C ARG A 108 5.02 -9.59 -7.04
N MET A 109 4.20 -8.57 -7.31
CA MET A 109 4.27 -7.29 -6.59
C MET A 109 4.08 -7.49 -5.07
N GLN A 110 3.12 -8.33 -4.66
CA GLN A 110 2.93 -8.67 -3.25
C GLN A 110 4.13 -9.40 -2.64
N ALA A 111 4.77 -10.29 -3.40
CA ALA A 111 5.98 -10.99 -2.93
C ALA A 111 7.14 -10.01 -2.70
N ILE A 112 7.37 -9.07 -3.63
CA ILE A 112 8.37 -8.02 -3.49
C ILE A 112 8.04 -7.11 -2.31
N LEU A 113 6.78 -6.68 -2.19
CA LEU A 113 6.33 -5.83 -1.09
C LEU A 113 6.56 -6.48 0.27
N ARG A 114 6.32 -7.80 0.40
CA ARG A 114 6.61 -8.53 1.65
C ARG A 114 8.10 -8.61 1.95
N GLN A 115 8.95 -8.72 0.94
CA GLN A 115 10.40 -8.76 1.11
C GLN A 115 10.94 -7.40 1.57
N VAL A 116 10.58 -6.33 0.86
CA VAL A 116 10.97 -4.96 1.19
C VAL A 116 10.36 -4.53 2.53
N GLY A 117 9.13 -4.93 2.83
CA GLY A 117 8.44 -4.61 4.08
C GLY A 117 9.07 -5.21 5.33
N ARG A 118 9.79 -6.32 5.23
CA ARG A 118 10.54 -6.88 6.38
C ARG A 118 11.67 -5.97 6.83
N ASP A 119 12.34 -5.34 5.89
CA ASP A 119 13.44 -4.43 6.18
C ASP A 119 12.95 -3.11 6.77
N TRP A 120 11.69 -2.75 6.53
CA TRP A 120 11.09 -1.51 7.06
C TRP A 120 10.52 -1.63 8.47
N THR A 121 10.11 -2.83 8.89
CA THR A 121 9.59 -3.05 10.25
C THR A 121 10.68 -3.01 11.31
N SER A 122 11.94 -3.17 10.92
CA SER A 122 13.07 -3.19 11.83
C SER A 122 13.61 -1.80 12.21
N ASN A 123 13.25 -0.73 11.46
CA ASN A 123 13.90 0.58 11.57
C ASN A 123 13.03 1.72 12.13
N ALA A 124 11.73 1.54 12.28
CA ALA A 124 10.85 2.56 12.85
C ALA A 124 10.36 2.12 14.24
N ALA A 125 10.96 2.68 15.29
CA ALA A 125 10.37 2.58 16.62
C ALA A 125 8.98 3.27 16.56
N PRO A 126 7.91 2.63 17.06
CA PRO A 126 6.60 3.27 17.13
C PRO A 126 6.72 4.57 17.94
N ASP A 127 6.18 5.66 17.41
CA ASP A 127 6.05 6.89 18.19
C ASP A 127 5.11 6.61 19.38
N PRO A 128 5.58 6.70 20.63
CA PRO A 128 4.75 6.41 21.80
C PRO A 128 3.52 7.34 21.91
N ALA A 129 3.58 8.51 21.28
CA ALA A 129 2.48 9.48 21.22
C ALA A 129 1.67 9.32 19.91
N GLY A 130 2.10 8.46 18.99
CA GLY A 130 1.45 8.20 17.71
C GLY A 130 0.20 7.35 17.87
N GLY A 131 -0.87 7.69 17.16
CA GLY A 131 -2.04 6.85 17.05
C GLY A 131 -1.74 5.50 16.42
N SER A 132 -2.53 4.46 16.77
CA SER A 132 -2.48 3.17 16.12
C SER A 132 -3.64 3.01 15.14
N VAL A 133 -3.38 2.36 14.01
CA VAL A 133 -4.38 2.06 12.97
C VAL A 133 -4.50 0.55 12.84
N LEU A 134 -5.74 0.05 12.89
CA LEU A 134 -6.07 -1.32 12.55
C LEU A 134 -6.60 -1.33 11.11
N VAL A 135 -5.93 -2.05 10.23
CA VAL A 135 -6.40 -2.33 8.88
C VAL A 135 -6.90 -3.76 8.85
N VAL A 136 -8.18 -3.93 8.56
CA VAL A 136 -8.82 -5.26 8.50
C VAL A 136 -9.16 -5.58 7.05
N ILE A 137 -8.74 -6.75 6.59
CA ILE A 137 -9.13 -7.33 5.32
C ILE A 137 -10.10 -8.48 5.64
N PRO A 138 -11.40 -8.35 5.30
CA PRO A 138 -12.39 -9.39 5.60
C PRO A 138 -12.02 -10.75 4.97
N GLU A 139 -12.55 -11.82 5.55
CA GLU A 139 -12.44 -13.14 4.94
C GLU A 139 -13.12 -13.16 3.56
N GLY A 140 -12.45 -13.76 2.56
CA GLY A 140 -12.92 -13.81 1.18
C GLY A 140 -12.58 -12.58 0.33
N GLU A 141 -12.06 -11.48 0.91
CA GLU A 141 -11.58 -10.34 0.14
C GLU A 141 -10.27 -10.67 -0.57
N GLN A 142 -10.30 -10.62 -1.90
CA GLN A 142 -9.12 -10.93 -2.74
C GLN A 142 -8.26 -9.69 -3.06
N HIS A 143 -8.78 -8.48 -2.85
CA HIS A 143 -8.11 -7.22 -3.18
C HIS A 143 -7.25 -6.70 -2.01
N SER A 144 -6.39 -7.55 -1.46
CA SER A 144 -5.55 -7.22 -0.30
C SER A 144 -4.35 -6.33 -0.62
N PHE A 145 -3.94 -6.24 -1.90
CA PHE A 145 -2.71 -5.54 -2.30
C PHE A 145 -2.69 -4.08 -1.86
N GLY A 146 -3.77 -3.34 -2.11
CA GLY A 146 -3.88 -1.92 -1.73
C GLY A 146 -3.80 -1.70 -0.22
N ALA A 147 -4.44 -2.56 0.57
CA ALA A 147 -4.42 -2.48 2.03
C ALA A 147 -3.01 -2.75 2.60
N VAL A 148 -2.32 -3.75 2.07
CA VAL A 148 -0.93 -4.08 2.46
C VAL A 148 0.02 -2.94 2.10
N LEU A 149 -0.13 -2.36 0.91
CA LEU A 149 0.65 -1.21 0.46
C LEU A 149 0.43 0.00 1.37
N MET A 150 -0.83 0.34 1.66
CA MET A 150 -1.20 1.44 2.56
C MET A 150 -0.64 1.22 3.97
N ALA A 151 -0.77 0.02 4.52
CA ALA A 151 -0.19 -0.30 5.83
C ALA A 151 1.32 -0.08 5.86
N GLY A 152 2.04 -0.46 4.81
CA GLY A 152 3.46 -0.20 4.65
C GLY A 152 3.80 1.30 4.60
N GLN A 153 3.01 2.07 3.86
CA GLN A 153 3.17 3.53 3.75
C GLN A 153 2.97 4.23 5.11
N LEU A 154 1.94 3.87 5.84
CA LEU A 154 1.65 4.42 7.17
C LEU A 154 2.76 4.10 8.18
N ARG A 155 3.27 2.87 8.17
CA ARG A 155 4.39 2.47 9.05
C ARG A 155 5.65 3.31 8.78
N ARG A 156 5.98 3.57 7.52
CA ARG A 156 7.12 4.45 7.17
C ARG A 156 6.94 5.89 7.62
N GLN A 157 5.71 6.33 7.86
CA GLN A 157 5.41 7.63 8.44
C GLN A 157 5.42 7.63 9.98
N GLY A 158 5.84 6.52 10.60
CA GLY A 158 5.88 6.38 12.06
C GLY A 158 4.53 6.08 12.71
N ILE A 159 3.51 5.73 11.91
CA ILE A 159 2.20 5.33 12.44
C ILE A 159 2.25 3.83 12.77
N SER A 160 1.85 3.47 14.00
CA SER A 160 1.68 2.07 14.37
C SER A 160 0.50 1.47 13.59
N VAL A 161 0.75 0.42 12.80
CA VAL A 161 -0.30 -0.23 12.01
C VAL A 161 -0.33 -1.71 12.27
N ARG A 162 -1.49 -2.19 12.70
CA ARG A 162 -1.83 -3.61 12.76
C ARG A 162 -2.64 -3.98 11.52
N LEU A 163 -2.21 -5.01 10.81
CA LEU A 163 -2.91 -5.55 9.65
C LEU A 163 -3.45 -6.94 10.02
N GLU A 164 -4.75 -7.11 9.91
CA GLU A 164 -5.44 -8.39 10.13
C GLU A 164 -6.10 -8.84 8.84
N ILE A 165 -5.90 -10.11 8.48
CA ILE A 165 -6.40 -10.70 7.23
C ILE A 165 -7.22 -11.94 7.60
N GLY A 166 -8.42 -12.04 7.05
CA GLY A 166 -9.30 -13.21 7.23
C GLY A 166 -9.92 -13.29 8.63
N THR A 167 -10.10 -12.17 9.31
CA THR A 167 -10.89 -12.11 10.55
C THR A 167 -12.37 -12.06 10.22
N PRO A 168 -13.21 -12.92 10.86
CA PRO A 168 -14.65 -12.90 10.70
C PRO A 168 -15.29 -11.60 11.22
#